data_abf21e598120b6015395b7bf272928a4
#
_entry.id   abf21e598120b6015395b7bf272928a4
#
_cell.length_a   1.000
_cell.length_b   1.000
_cell.length_c   1.000
_cell.angle_alpha   90.00
_cell.angle_beta   90.00
_cell.angle_gamma   90.00
#
_symmetry.space_group_name_H-M   'P 1'
#
loop_
_entity.id
_entity.type
_entity.pdbx_description
1 polymer ?
#
loop_
_entity_poly.entity_id
_entity_poly.type
_entity_poly.pdbx_seq_one_letter_code
_entity_poly.pdbx_strand_id
1 'polypeptide(L)'
;MSGETKEVLGSNYGQNDVIINGLIDKMTLFDDNLMSLVFGQNIETTELLLRVIMERDIKVIDVRGQDELKNPMIGGRCITLDVHAIDVDGRHIDIEVQINAEGSHVRRARYHSSMMDARMLEEGQEFKEIKDSYVIFIYDHDKFRKGLPFYHIQRRVDETGEAFGDGSNIIYVNGRYEGNDDIGRMMKDFHQCRPEQIKSETLSKAVAYYKEKEGRGAMSEAVRKYAMEYAKEYAKEYGEEQRREGMKAGIKTGIETGIETGIQTGRRTEIFLSVQDGDYSVNRGAEKLGMSVDEFEKSMSEAGYRVPELA
;
A
#
# COMPACT_ATOMS: atom_id res chain seq x y z
N MET A 1 18.14 -37.51 6.27
CA MET A 1 16.84 -36.87 6.13
C MET A 1 15.94 -37.83 5.39
N SER A 2 14.91 -38.29 6.08
CA SER A 2 14.07 -39.42 5.71
C SER A 2 13.15 -39.11 4.50
N GLY A 3 12.76 -40.17 3.76
CA GLY A 3 11.91 -40.07 2.57
C GLY A 3 10.57 -39.35 2.75
N GLU A 4 10.03 -39.30 3.96
CA GLU A 4 8.79 -38.63 4.31
C GLU A 4 8.84 -37.11 4.12
N THR A 5 10.00 -36.47 4.33
CA THR A 5 10.14 -34.99 4.15
C THR A 5 10.15 -34.62 2.66
N LYS A 6 10.56 -35.50 1.76
CA LYS A 6 10.52 -35.25 0.31
C LYS A 6 9.12 -35.45 -0.29
N GLU A 7 8.32 -36.39 0.23
CA GLU A 7 6.95 -36.62 -0.24
C GLU A 7 6.00 -35.49 0.19
N VAL A 8 6.15 -34.97 1.40
CA VAL A 8 5.33 -33.82 1.89
C VAL A 8 5.66 -32.54 1.14
N LEU A 9 6.92 -32.30 0.79
CA LEU A 9 7.31 -31.16 -0.05
C LEU A 9 6.80 -31.31 -1.49
N GLY A 10 6.83 -32.46 -2.08
CA GLY A 10 6.33 -32.73 -3.44
C GLY A 10 4.81 -32.56 -3.57
N SER A 11 4.04 -32.99 -2.57
CA SER A 11 2.57 -32.85 -2.55
C SER A 11 2.12 -31.40 -2.40
N ASN A 12 2.83 -30.58 -1.62
CA ASN A 12 2.53 -29.17 -1.47
C ASN A 12 2.83 -28.34 -2.75
N TYR A 13 3.86 -28.68 -3.51
CA TYR A 13 4.16 -28.02 -4.79
C TYR A 13 3.05 -28.24 -5.82
N GLY A 14 2.54 -29.46 -5.96
CA GLY A 14 1.45 -29.77 -6.91
C GLY A 14 0.12 -29.09 -6.54
N GLN A 15 -0.21 -29.00 -5.26
CA GLN A 15 -1.42 -28.28 -4.81
C GLN A 15 -1.32 -26.77 -5.04
N ASN A 16 -0.17 -26.16 -4.80
CA ASN A 16 0.05 -24.73 -5.05
C ASN A 16 -0.05 -24.41 -6.54
N ASP A 17 0.42 -25.27 -7.42
CA ASP A 17 0.29 -25.08 -8.87
C ASP A 17 -1.16 -25.15 -9.35
N VAL A 18 -1.98 -26.00 -8.78
CA VAL A 18 -3.42 -26.07 -9.09
C VAL A 18 -4.13 -24.79 -8.67
N ILE A 19 -3.81 -24.27 -7.49
CA ILE A 19 -4.38 -22.98 -6.98
C ILE A 19 -3.96 -21.82 -7.89
N ILE A 20 -2.67 -21.70 -8.19
CA ILE A 20 -2.14 -20.63 -9.04
C ILE A 20 -2.77 -20.69 -10.43
N ASN A 21 -2.87 -21.87 -11.03
CA ASN A 21 -3.50 -22.04 -12.32
C ASN A 21 -4.98 -21.63 -12.30
N GLY A 22 -5.70 -22.01 -11.24
CA GLY A 22 -7.10 -21.60 -11.06
C GLY A 22 -7.29 -20.11 -10.85
N LEU A 23 -6.31 -19.41 -10.27
CA LEU A 23 -6.30 -17.94 -10.17
C LEU A 23 -6.07 -17.31 -11.55
N ILE A 24 -5.04 -17.76 -12.28
CA ILE A 24 -4.71 -17.27 -13.62
C ILE A 24 -5.92 -17.39 -14.57
N ASP A 25 -6.63 -18.51 -14.53
CA ASP A 25 -7.79 -18.74 -15.41
C ASP A 25 -8.94 -17.73 -15.17
N LYS A 26 -9.06 -17.22 -13.94
CA LYS A 26 -10.08 -16.22 -13.55
C LYS A 26 -9.66 -14.77 -13.76
N MET A 27 -8.37 -14.49 -13.96
CA MET A 27 -7.87 -13.13 -14.13
C MET A 27 -8.48 -12.46 -15.36
N THR A 28 -8.65 -11.17 -15.28
CA THR A 28 -9.07 -10.26 -16.33
C THR A 28 -7.98 -9.22 -16.59
N LEU A 29 -8.14 -8.36 -17.57
CA LEU A 29 -7.18 -7.26 -17.81
C LEU A 29 -7.24 -6.16 -16.73
N PHE A 30 -8.13 -6.29 -15.72
CA PHE A 30 -8.10 -5.47 -14.51
C PHE A 30 -7.15 -6.02 -13.45
N ASP A 31 -6.59 -7.22 -13.62
CA ASP A 31 -5.57 -7.76 -12.73
C ASP A 31 -4.18 -7.25 -13.12
N ASP A 32 -3.50 -6.55 -12.20
CA ASP A 32 -2.22 -5.87 -12.41
C ASP A 32 -1.16 -6.77 -13.07
N ASN A 33 -1.07 -8.04 -12.66
CA ASN A 33 -0.10 -8.99 -13.21
C ASN A 33 -0.37 -9.34 -14.68
N LEU A 34 -1.64 -9.60 -15.03
CA LEU A 34 -2.00 -9.90 -16.42
C LEU A 34 -1.88 -8.66 -17.31
N MET A 35 -2.34 -7.52 -16.81
CA MET A 35 -2.26 -6.22 -17.49
C MET A 35 -0.81 -5.85 -17.81
N SER A 36 0.05 -5.90 -16.79
CA SER A 36 1.48 -5.57 -16.95
C SER A 36 2.20 -6.47 -17.95
N LEU A 37 1.88 -7.76 -17.99
CA LEU A 37 2.45 -8.69 -18.98
C LEU A 37 1.89 -8.45 -20.39
N VAL A 38 0.57 -8.29 -20.54
CA VAL A 38 -0.10 -8.11 -21.83
C VAL A 38 0.30 -6.79 -22.50
N PHE A 39 0.40 -5.72 -21.73
CA PHE A 39 0.72 -4.39 -22.27
C PHE A 39 2.20 -4.02 -22.05
N GLY A 40 2.79 -4.31 -20.91
CA GLY A 40 4.15 -3.90 -20.56
C GLY A 40 5.27 -4.65 -21.30
N GLN A 41 4.96 -5.64 -22.11
CA GLN A 41 5.92 -6.39 -22.93
C GLN A 41 5.53 -6.45 -24.41
N ASN A 42 4.48 -5.73 -24.81
CA ASN A 42 3.97 -5.80 -26.18
C ASN A 42 3.55 -4.41 -26.69
N ILE A 43 4.34 -3.87 -27.60
CA ILE A 43 4.10 -2.56 -28.22
C ILE A 43 2.75 -2.52 -28.93
N GLU A 44 2.37 -3.58 -29.67
CA GLU A 44 1.14 -3.61 -30.46
C GLU A 44 -0.14 -3.50 -29.58
N THR A 45 -0.17 -4.23 -28.46
CA THR A 45 -1.30 -4.14 -27.51
C THR A 45 -1.34 -2.77 -26.84
N THR A 46 -0.18 -2.20 -26.49
CA THR A 46 -0.09 -0.88 -25.86
C THR A 46 -0.49 0.24 -26.84
N GLU A 47 -0.05 0.19 -28.10
CA GLU A 47 -0.51 1.12 -29.13
C GLU A 47 -2.02 1.04 -29.34
N LEU A 48 -2.57 -0.17 -29.38
CA LEU A 48 -4.03 -0.38 -29.50
C LEU A 48 -4.78 0.29 -28.34
N LEU A 49 -4.35 0.05 -27.11
CA LEU A 49 -4.95 0.64 -25.91
C LEU A 49 -4.88 2.17 -25.93
N LEU A 50 -3.69 2.71 -26.18
CA LEU A 50 -3.47 4.15 -26.21
C LEU A 50 -4.24 4.84 -27.35
N ARG A 51 -4.32 4.24 -28.53
CA ARG A 51 -5.13 4.76 -29.65
C ARG A 51 -6.60 4.90 -29.27
N VAL A 52 -7.14 3.91 -28.59
CA VAL A 52 -8.54 3.93 -28.14
C VAL A 52 -8.76 4.98 -27.05
N ILE A 53 -7.89 5.07 -26.03
CA ILE A 53 -8.08 6.00 -24.91
C ILE A 53 -7.82 7.45 -25.33
N MET A 54 -6.80 7.69 -26.15
CA MET A 54 -6.37 9.03 -26.55
C MET A 54 -7.01 9.50 -27.86
N GLU A 55 -7.84 8.66 -28.49
CA GLU A 55 -8.57 8.94 -29.73
C GLU A 55 -7.68 9.50 -30.88
N ARG A 56 -6.42 9.05 -30.94
CA ARG A 56 -5.42 9.44 -31.96
C ARG A 56 -4.43 8.31 -32.24
N ASP A 57 -3.80 8.36 -33.41
CA ASP A 57 -2.67 7.46 -33.69
C ASP A 57 -1.49 7.78 -32.79
N ILE A 58 -0.98 6.74 -32.13
CA ILE A 58 0.20 6.79 -31.27
C ILE A 58 1.14 5.69 -31.72
N LYS A 59 2.43 6.05 -31.85
CA LYS A 59 3.51 5.12 -32.12
C LYS A 59 4.38 5.01 -30.90
N VAL A 60 4.43 3.84 -30.30
CA VAL A 60 5.23 3.53 -29.10
C VAL A 60 6.61 3.03 -29.57
N ILE A 61 7.67 3.54 -28.96
CA ILE A 61 9.05 3.12 -29.23
C ILE A 61 9.67 2.29 -28.11
N ASP A 62 9.15 2.43 -26.88
CA ASP A 62 9.57 1.65 -25.71
C ASP A 62 8.38 1.37 -24.81
N VAL A 63 8.33 0.18 -24.24
CA VAL A 63 7.32 -0.20 -23.26
C VAL A 63 7.93 -1.12 -22.22
N ARG A 64 7.59 -0.89 -20.96
CA ARG A 64 8.05 -1.68 -19.80
C ARG A 64 6.90 -1.93 -18.85
N GLY A 65 6.73 -3.19 -18.45
CA GLY A 65 5.84 -3.55 -17.35
C GLY A 65 6.55 -3.50 -16.00
N GLN A 66 5.84 -3.10 -14.97
CA GLN A 66 6.36 -3.01 -13.59
C GLN A 66 7.66 -2.19 -13.49
N ASP A 67 7.66 -0.99 -14.11
CA ASP A 67 8.84 -0.11 -14.14
C ASP A 67 8.98 0.65 -12.80
N GLU A 68 10.02 0.29 -12.02
CA GLU A 68 10.28 0.92 -10.73
C GLU A 68 10.95 2.28 -10.89
N LEU A 69 10.26 3.34 -10.49
CA LEU A 69 10.80 4.68 -10.40
C LEU A 69 11.26 4.97 -8.96
N LYS A 70 12.58 4.92 -8.75
CA LYS A 70 13.18 5.26 -7.45
C LYS A 70 13.09 6.75 -7.19
N ASN A 71 12.73 7.13 -5.96
CA ASN A 71 12.75 8.53 -5.59
C ASN A 71 14.20 9.04 -5.51
N PRO A 72 14.54 10.20 -6.11
CA PRO A 72 15.88 10.77 -6.04
C PRO A 72 16.29 11.17 -4.62
N MET A 73 15.34 11.39 -3.72
CA MET A 73 15.62 11.68 -2.31
C MET A 73 15.75 10.38 -1.51
N ILE A 74 16.80 10.29 -0.68
CA ILE A 74 17.00 9.16 0.25
C ILE A 74 15.79 9.05 1.19
N GLY A 75 15.18 7.87 1.25
CA GLY A 75 13.97 7.62 2.05
C GLY A 75 12.67 8.15 1.45
N GLY A 76 12.72 8.78 0.27
CA GLY A 76 11.53 9.17 -0.48
C GLY A 76 10.75 7.97 -1.01
N ARG A 77 9.44 8.13 -1.19
CA ARG A 77 8.56 7.06 -1.69
C ARG A 77 8.88 6.75 -3.15
N CYS A 78 9.29 5.53 -3.45
CA CYS A 78 9.34 4.99 -4.81
C CYS A 78 7.95 4.67 -5.33
N ILE A 79 7.80 4.55 -6.63
CA ILE A 79 6.58 4.05 -7.29
C ILE A 79 6.97 2.98 -8.31
N THR A 80 6.05 2.08 -8.58
CA THR A 80 6.14 1.15 -9.70
C THR A 80 5.01 1.49 -10.65
N LEU A 81 5.32 1.72 -11.91
CA LEU A 81 4.34 1.94 -12.97
C LEU A 81 3.94 0.56 -13.52
N ASP A 82 2.64 0.30 -13.61
CA ASP A 82 2.15 -0.99 -14.12
C ASP A 82 2.58 -1.18 -15.57
N VAL A 83 2.40 -0.16 -16.40
CA VAL A 83 2.95 -0.08 -17.76
C VAL A 83 3.49 1.32 -18.02
N HIS A 84 4.76 1.42 -18.32
CA HIS A 84 5.42 2.66 -18.75
C HIS A 84 5.71 2.59 -20.25
N ALA A 85 5.13 3.48 -21.02
CA ALA A 85 5.36 3.59 -22.46
C ALA A 85 5.99 4.93 -22.83
N ILE A 86 6.83 4.92 -23.88
CA ILE A 86 7.39 6.13 -24.49
C ILE A 86 7.01 6.12 -25.97
N ASP A 87 6.45 7.21 -26.47
CA ASP A 87 6.09 7.35 -27.86
C ASP A 87 7.21 7.99 -28.71
N VAL A 88 6.99 8.06 -30.01
CA VAL A 88 7.97 8.63 -30.97
C VAL A 88 8.26 10.12 -30.75
N ASP A 89 7.37 10.85 -30.09
CA ASP A 89 7.56 12.27 -29.73
C ASP A 89 8.29 12.43 -28.39
N GLY A 90 8.64 11.31 -27.74
CA GLY A 90 9.28 11.26 -26.44
C GLY A 90 8.32 11.50 -25.27
N ARG A 91 6.99 11.41 -25.47
CA ARG A 91 6.01 11.52 -24.39
C ARG A 91 6.06 10.30 -23.49
N HIS A 92 6.04 10.52 -22.19
CA HIS A 92 6.00 9.45 -21.19
C HIS A 92 4.55 9.15 -20.79
N ILE A 93 4.17 7.89 -20.83
CA ILE A 93 2.80 7.44 -20.60
C ILE A 93 2.82 6.34 -19.54
N ASP A 94 2.19 6.59 -18.42
CA ASP A 94 1.95 5.65 -17.33
C ASP A 94 0.52 5.13 -17.44
N ILE A 95 0.33 3.81 -17.47
CA ILE A 95 -0.98 3.18 -17.55
C ILE A 95 -1.14 2.26 -16.34
N GLU A 96 -2.13 2.56 -15.53
CA GLU A 96 -2.44 1.88 -14.27
C GLU A 96 -3.84 1.29 -14.30
N VAL A 97 -4.03 0.08 -13.77
CA VAL A 97 -5.36 -0.48 -13.54
C VAL A 97 -5.71 -0.45 -12.06
N GLN A 98 -6.99 -0.27 -11.74
CA GLN A 98 -7.44 -0.21 -10.36
C GLN A 98 -8.82 -0.84 -10.19
N ILE A 99 -8.90 -1.92 -9.43
CA ILE A 99 -10.18 -2.55 -9.05
C ILE A 99 -10.79 -1.81 -7.86
N ASN A 100 -9.99 -1.49 -6.85
CA ASN A 100 -10.45 -0.91 -5.59
C ASN A 100 -10.46 0.62 -5.60
N ALA A 101 -11.52 1.22 -5.05
CA ALA A 101 -11.65 2.67 -4.92
C ALA A 101 -10.61 3.30 -3.98
N GLU A 102 -10.09 2.55 -3.00
CA GLU A 102 -9.16 3.05 -1.97
C GLU A 102 -7.78 3.43 -2.52
N GLY A 103 -7.27 2.74 -3.54
CA GLY A 103 -5.99 3.06 -4.22
C GLY A 103 -6.04 4.29 -5.13
N SER A 104 -7.20 4.90 -5.29
CA SER A 104 -7.52 5.83 -6.37
C SER A 104 -7.46 7.31 -6.01
N HIS A 105 -6.67 7.70 -5.01
CA HIS A 105 -6.61 9.10 -4.60
C HIS A 105 -5.99 9.98 -5.71
N VAL A 106 -6.65 11.11 -6.07
CA VAL A 106 -6.20 12.03 -7.13
C VAL A 106 -4.75 12.54 -6.94
N ARG A 107 -4.25 12.57 -5.70
CA ARG A 107 -2.86 12.91 -5.42
C ARG A 107 -1.86 11.85 -5.88
N ARG A 108 -2.29 10.58 -6.04
CA ARG A 108 -1.43 9.51 -6.58
C ARG A 108 -1.08 9.84 -8.04
N ALA A 109 -2.06 10.20 -8.87
CA ALA A 109 -1.81 10.59 -10.26
C ALA A 109 -0.82 11.76 -10.38
N ARG A 110 -1.00 12.80 -9.53
CA ARG A 110 -0.05 13.91 -9.48
C ARG A 110 1.36 13.46 -9.07
N TYR A 111 1.48 12.52 -8.13
CA TYR A 111 2.79 12.02 -7.69
C TYR A 111 3.46 11.20 -8.79
N HIS A 112 2.73 10.34 -9.51
CA HIS A 112 3.23 9.60 -10.67
C HIS A 112 3.75 10.56 -11.75
N SER A 113 2.96 11.59 -12.15
CA SER A 113 3.38 12.62 -13.08
C SER A 113 4.70 13.28 -12.64
N SER A 114 4.80 13.73 -11.37
CA SER A 114 6.01 14.37 -10.85
C SER A 114 7.23 13.44 -10.83
N MET A 115 7.04 12.14 -10.60
CA MET A 115 8.12 11.15 -10.60
C MET A 115 8.61 10.85 -12.02
N MET A 116 7.75 10.90 -13.02
CA MET A 116 8.12 10.84 -14.44
C MET A 116 8.87 12.11 -14.87
N ASP A 117 8.31 13.29 -14.57
CA ASP A 117 8.91 14.58 -14.92
C ASP A 117 10.35 14.72 -14.38
N ALA A 118 10.59 14.27 -13.13
CA ALA A 118 11.91 14.31 -12.49
C ALA A 118 12.97 13.44 -13.20
N ARG A 119 12.60 12.65 -14.21
CA ARG A 119 13.48 11.76 -14.96
C ARG A 119 13.60 12.11 -16.44
N MET A 120 12.86 13.14 -16.87
CA MET A 120 12.88 13.56 -18.27
C MET A 120 14.04 14.49 -18.60
N LEU A 121 14.62 15.15 -17.58
CA LEU A 121 15.74 16.07 -17.76
C LEU A 121 16.99 15.59 -17.04
N GLU A 122 18.12 15.75 -17.70
CA GLU A 122 19.44 15.62 -17.12
C GLU A 122 19.98 16.99 -16.66
N GLU A 123 21.05 16.99 -15.86
CA GLU A 123 21.69 18.22 -15.40
C GLU A 123 22.13 19.09 -16.57
N GLY A 124 21.71 20.34 -16.57
CA GLY A 124 22.04 21.32 -17.61
C GLY A 124 21.05 21.41 -18.76
N GLN A 125 20.05 20.53 -18.85
CA GLN A 125 18.98 20.64 -19.84
C GLN A 125 17.98 21.75 -19.47
N GLU A 126 17.36 22.35 -20.49
CA GLU A 126 16.38 23.41 -20.29
C GLU A 126 14.99 22.85 -19.98
N PHE A 127 14.22 23.50 -19.10
CA PHE A 127 12.87 23.07 -18.73
C PHE A 127 11.89 22.94 -19.92
N LYS A 128 12.11 23.70 -21.01
CA LYS A 128 11.31 23.57 -22.24
C LYS A 128 11.49 22.23 -22.96
N GLU A 129 12.52 21.43 -22.60
CA GLU A 129 12.80 20.12 -23.17
C GLU A 129 11.97 19.01 -22.51
N ILE A 130 11.33 19.29 -21.37
CA ILE A 130 10.37 18.35 -20.74
C ILE A 130 9.30 18.00 -21.76
N LYS A 131 9.09 16.71 -21.95
CA LYS A 131 8.04 16.19 -22.83
C LYS A 131 6.70 16.10 -22.07
N ASP A 132 5.62 16.03 -22.84
CA ASP A 132 4.31 15.78 -22.24
C ASP A 132 4.31 14.45 -21.49
N SER A 133 3.62 14.42 -20.34
CA SER A 133 3.38 13.24 -19.55
C SER A 133 1.89 12.91 -19.46
N TYR A 134 1.58 11.61 -19.51
CA TYR A 134 0.22 11.10 -19.37
C TYR A 134 0.18 10.07 -18.26
N VAL A 135 -0.70 10.26 -17.28
CA VAL A 135 -1.01 9.25 -16.26
C VAL A 135 -2.43 8.79 -16.51
N ILE A 136 -2.57 7.54 -16.94
CA ILE A 136 -3.83 6.94 -17.35
C ILE A 136 -4.23 5.91 -16.29
N PHE A 137 -5.33 6.16 -15.59
CA PHE A 137 -5.93 5.18 -14.69
C PHE A 137 -7.15 4.54 -15.33
N ILE A 138 -7.16 3.23 -15.43
CA ILE A 138 -8.31 2.44 -15.90
C ILE A 138 -8.97 1.81 -14.67
N TYR A 139 -10.13 2.33 -14.27
CA TYR A 139 -10.87 1.84 -13.11
C TYR A 139 -11.94 0.82 -13.50
N ASP A 140 -12.12 -0.22 -12.68
CA ASP A 140 -13.28 -1.12 -12.77
C ASP A 140 -14.61 -0.45 -12.30
N HIS A 141 -14.65 0.87 -12.25
CA HIS A 141 -15.84 1.66 -11.91
C HIS A 141 -15.72 3.08 -12.47
N ASP A 142 -16.83 3.82 -12.51
CA ASP A 142 -16.82 5.24 -12.88
C ASP A 142 -16.34 6.11 -11.70
N LYS A 143 -15.10 6.57 -11.75
CA LYS A 143 -14.45 7.38 -10.72
C LYS A 143 -15.26 8.61 -10.33
N PHE A 144 -15.84 9.30 -11.31
CA PHE A 144 -16.56 10.56 -11.10
C PHE A 144 -18.09 10.41 -11.16
N ARG A 145 -18.60 9.22 -11.45
CA ARG A 145 -20.04 8.90 -11.49
C ARG A 145 -20.85 9.80 -12.44
N LYS A 146 -20.29 10.14 -13.61
CA LYS A 146 -20.95 10.96 -14.63
C LYS A 146 -21.31 10.17 -15.89
N GLY A 147 -21.00 8.88 -15.93
CA GLY A 147 -21.31 8.00 -17.04
C GLY A 147 -20.49 8.23 -18.32
N LEU A 148 -19.44 9.06 -18.25
CA LEU A 148 -18.59 9.30 -19.41
C LEU A 148 -17.60 8.14 -19.61
N PRO A 149 -17.12 7.92 -20.85
CA PRO A 149 -16.13 6.88 -21.14
C PRO A 149 -14.78 7.13 -20.45
N PHE A 150 -14.37 8.37 -20.42
CA PHE A 150 -13.16 8.82 -19.71
C PHE A 150 -13.27 10.28 -19.26
N TYR A 151 -12.35 10.68 -18.39
CA TYR A 151 -12.23 12.04 -17.87
C TYR A 151 -10.79 12.50 -18.05
N HIS A 152 -10.58 13.52 -18.89
CA HIS A 152 -9.28 14.12 -19.13
C HIS A 152 -9.11 15.35 -18.24
N ILE A 153 -8.05 15.35 -17.41
CA ILE A 153 -7.76 16.40 -16.45
C ILE A 153 -6.48 17.11 -16.87
N GLN A 154 -6.57 18.44 -17.01
CA GLN A 154 -5.47 19.35 -17.29
C GLN A 154 -5.56 20.57 -16.37
N ARG A 155 -4.45 21.30 -16.21
CA ARG A 155 -4.45 22.56 -15.49
C ARG A 155 -5.02 23.68 -16.34
N ARG A 156 -5.67 24.64 -15.67
CA ARG A 156 -6.26 25.84 -16.31
C ARG A 156 -5.86 27.07 -15.55
N VAL A 157 -5.86 28.20 -16.25
CA VAL A 157 -5.77 29.53 -15.65
C VAL A 157 -7.15 29.91 -15.12
N ASP A 158 -7.29 30.06 -13.82
CA ASP A 158 -8.60 30.24 -13.17
C ASP A 158 -9.35 31.48 -13.65
N GLU A 159 -8.61 32.57 -13.92
CA GLU A 159 -9.17 33.84 -14.32
C GLU A 159 -9.70 33.87 -15.75
N THR A 160 -9.12 33.06 -16.65
CA THR A 160 -9.50 33.08 -18.08
C THR A 160 -10.20 31.78 -18.51
N GLY A 161 -10.07 30.71 -17.75
CA GLY A 161 -10.54 29.35 -18.09
C GLY A 161 -9.73 28.67 -19.20
N GLU A 162 -8.64 29.28 -19.67
CA GLU A 162 -7.78 28.74 -20.72
C GLU A 162 -6.92 27.59 -20.19
N ALA A 163 -6.54 26.67 -21.07
CA ALA A 163 -5.59 25.62 -20.71
C ALA A 163 -4.22 26.22 -20.35
N PHE A 164 -3.62 25.76 -19.26
CA PHE A 164 -2.28 26.21 -18.85
C PHE A 164 -1.18 25.73 -19.82
N GLY A 165 -1.38 24.55 -20.43
CA GLY A 165 -0.52 24.05 -21.51
C GLY A 165 0.86 23.57 -21.06
N ASP A 166 0.97 23.03 -19.84
CA ASP A 166 2.23 22.56 -19.26
C ASP A 166 2.59 21.10 -19.64
N GLY A 167 1.79 20.47 -20.50
CA GLY A 167 2.05 19.11 -20.98
C GLY A 167 1.74 17.98 -19.98
N SER A 168 1.27 18.30 -18.76
CA SER A 168 0.88 17.31 -17.76
C SER A 168 -0.59 16.90 -17.92
N ASN A 169 -0.83 15.62 -18.18
CA ASN A 169 -2.15 15.07 -18.48
C ASN A 169 -2.48 13.91 -17.54
N ILE A 170 -3.71 13.89 -17.02
CA ILE A 170 -4.23 12.76 -16.26
C ILE A 170 -5.54 12.31 -16.90
N ILE A 171 -5.67 11.00 -17.18
CA ILE A 171 -6.88 10.43 -17.78
C ILE A 171 -7.41 9.35 -16.85
N TYR A 172 -8.71 9.43 -16.53
CA TYR A 172 -9.42 8.37 -15.80
C TYR A 172 -10.40 7.70 -16.74
N VAL A 173 -10.18 6.42 -17.05
CA VAL A 173 -11.04 5.61 -17.89
C VAL A 173 -12.07 4.89 -17.03
N ASN A 174 -13.33 4.93 -17.46
CA ASN A 174 -14.45 4.27 -16.81
C ASN A 174 -14.59 2.83 -17.33
N GLY A 175 -14.11 1.85 -16.59
CA GLY A 175 -14.19 0.44 -16.97
C GLY A 175 -15.60 -0.13 -16.99
N ARG A 176 -16.59 0.57 -16.41
CA ARG A 176 -18.01 0.20 -16.49
C ARG A 176 -18.76 0.90 -17.62
N TYR A 177 -18.05 1.58 -18.50
CA TYR A 177 -18.67 2.21 -19.65
C TYR A 177 -19.12 1.18 -20.69
N GLU A 178 -20.42 1.18 -21.04
CA GLU A 178 -21.06 0.19 -21.93
C GLU A 178 -21.40 0.75 -23.33
N GLY A 179 -20.77 1.86 -23.74
CA GLY A 179 -20.96 2.45 -25.05
C GLY A 179 -20.68 1.48 -26.22
N ASN A 180 -21.17 1.79 -27.41
CA ASN A 180 -20.91 1.01 -28.62
C ASN A 180 -19.70 1.53 -29.41
N ASP A 181 -18.95 2.48 -28.87
CA ASP A 181 -17.69 3.01 -29.37
C ASP A 181 -16.49 2.10 -29.03
N ASP A 182 -15.30 2.51 -29.44
CA ASP A 182 -14.08 1.73 -29.25
C ASP A 182 -13.73 1.54 -27.77
N ILE A 183 -13.95 2.55 -26.93
CA ILE A 183 -13.72 2.44 -25.48
C ILE A 183 -14.69 1.45 -24.86
N GLY A 184 -15.98 1.54 -25.16
CA GLY A 184 -16.97 0.60 -24.63
C GLY A 184 -16.70 -0.85 -25.06
N ARG A 185 -16.25 -1.07 -26.31
CA ARG A 185 -15.81 -2.40 -26.78
C ARG A 185 -14.59 -2.89 -26.03
N MET A 186 -13.58 -2.04 -25.85
CA MET A 186 -12.36 -2.38 -25.13
C MET A 186 -12.62 -2.69 -23.65
N MET A 187 -13.45 -1.91 -22.97
CA MET A 187 -13.80 -2.18 -21.57
C MET A 187 -14.58 -3.50 -21.42
N LYS A 188 -15.41 -3.86 -22.39
CA LYS A 188 -16.04 -5.20 -22.41
C LYS A 188 -14.98 -6.31 -22.53
N ASP A 189 -13.94 -6.12 -23.35
CA ASP A 189 -12.84 -7.07 -23.48
C ASP A 189 -12.00 -7.15 -22.19
N PHE A 190 -11.80 -6.04 -21.48
CA PHE A 190 -11.10 -5.99 -20.20
C PHE A 190 -11.75 -6.86 -19.12
N HIS A 191 -13.05 -7.06 -19.14
CA HIS A 191 -13.79 -7.90 -18.20
C HIS A 191 -13.80 -9.39 -18.55
N GLN A 192 -13.28 -9.79 -19.73
CA GLN A 192 -13.28 -11.19 -20.12
C GLN A 192 -12.13 -11.95 -19.47
N CYS A 193 -12.45 -13.06 -18.80
CA CYS A 193 -11.43 -13.96 -18.26
C CYS A 193 -10.98 -15.01 -19.28
N ARG A 194 -11.73 -15.24 -20.35
CA ARG A 194 -11.42 -16.24 -21.39
C ARG A 194 -11.00 -15.55 -22.68
N PRO A 195 -9.83 -15.91 -23.26
CA PRO A 195 -9.32 -15.28 -24.48
C PRO A 195 -10.31 -15.33 -25.66
N GLU A 196 -11.05 -16.43 -25.82
CA GLU A 196 -12.03 -16.60 -26.91
C GLU A 196 -13.26 -15.67 -26.80
N GLN A 197 -13.49 -15.05 -25.64
CA GLN A 197 -14.56 -14.08 -25.42
C GLN A 197 -14.12 -12.64 -25.73
N ILE A 198 -12.82 -12.39 -25.84
CA ILE A 198 -12.24 -11.10 -26.19
C ILE A 198 -12.46 -10.84 -27.69
N LYS A 199 -13.07 -9.71 -28.03
CA LYS A 199 -13.41 -9.34 -29.40
C LYS A 199 -12.22 -8.78 -30.20
N SER A 200 -11.33 -8.07 -29.53
CA SER A 200 -10.09 -7.61 -30.15
C SER A 200 -9.17 -8.79 -30.39
N GLU A 201 -8.83 -9.07 -31.65
CA GLU A 201 -7.94 -10.17 -32.01
C GLU A 201 -6.55 -10.01 -31.41
N THR A 202 -6.01 -8.79 -31.38
CA THR A 202 -4.71 -8.47 -30.78
C THR A 202 -4.70 -8.77 -29.28
N LEU A 203 -5.72 -8.31 -28.54
CA LEU A 203 -5.83 -8.60 -27.10
C LEU A 203 -6.10 -10.09 -26.83
N SER A 204 -6.99 -10.72 -27.60
CA SER A 204 -7.28 -12.16 -27.46
C SER A 204 -6.02 -13.01 -27.61
N LYS A 205 -5.20 -12.75 -28.62
CA LYS A 205 -3.92 -13.46 -28.82
C LYS A 205 -2.92 -13.23 -27.68
N ALA A 206 -2.80 -11.99 -27.21
CA ALA A 206 -1.89 -11.65 -26.12
C ALA A 206 -2.34 -12.29 -24.79
N VAL A 207 -3.61 -12.25 -24.45
CA VAL A 207 -4.16 -12.89 -23.25
C VAL A 207 -4.03 -14.41 -23.33
N ALA A 208 -4.33 -15.03 -24.51
CA ALA A 208 -4.16 -16.46 -24.71
C ALA A 208 -2.69 -16.92 -24.55
N TYR A 209 -1.73 -16.10 -24.98
CA TYR A 209 -0.32 -16.39 -24.80
C TYR A 209 0.05 -16.57 -23.31
N TYR A 210 -0.38 -15.66 -22.45
CA TYR A 210 -0.07 -15.73 -21.02
C TYR A 210 -0.94 -16.68 -20.21
N LYS A 211 -2.15 -16.98 -20.67
CA LYS A 211 -3.06 -17.88 -19.94
C LYS A 211 -2.98 -19.35 -20.37
N GLU A 212 -2.69 -19.64 -21.64
CA GLU A 212 -2.86 -20.96 -22.21
C GLU A 212 -1.61 -21.53 -22.87
N LYS A 213 -0.60 -20.67 -23.17
CA LYS A 213 0.57 -21.03 -23.98
C LYS A 213 1.89 -20.82 -23.24
N GLU A 214 2.91 -20.52 -24.01
CA GLU A 214 4.31 -20.40 -23.58
C GLU A 214 4.52 -19.34 -22.49
N GLY A 215 3.72 -18.27 -22.49
CA GLY A 215 3.75 -17.21 -21.48
C GLY A 215 3.19 -17.60 -20.09
N ARG A 216 2.51 -18.76 -19.99
CA ARG A 216 1.90 -19.16 -18.71
C ARG A 216 2.93 -19.35 -17.58
N GLY A 217 4.14 -19.74 -17.91
CA GLY A 217 5.24 -19.81 -16.93
C GLY A 217 5.56 -18.46 -16.32
N ALA A 218 5.69 -17.41 -17.15
CA ALA A 218 5.93 -16.03 -16.69
C ALA A 218 4.76 -15.50 -15.86
N MET A 219 3.51 -15.79 -16.26
CA MET A 219 2.32 -15.45 -15.50
C MET A 219 2.30 -16.13 -14.12
N SER A 220 2.62 -17.42 -14.06
CA SER A 220 2.69 -18.15 -12.78
C SER A 220 3.77 -17.57 -11.87
N GLU A 221 4.91 -17.16 -12.41
CA GLU A 221 5.98 -16.52 -11.64
C GLU A 221 5.55 -15.14 -11.09
N ALA A 222 4.89 -14.32 -11.92
CA ALA A 222 4.36 -13.02 -11.51
C ALA A 222 3.35 -13.17 -10.37
N VAL A 223 2.41 -14.11 -10.47
CA VAL A 223 1.43 -14.39 -9.40
C VAL A 223 2.11 -14.86 -8.11
N ARG A 224 3.13 -15.74 -8.20
CA ARG A 224 3.88 -16.18 -7.02
C ARG A 224 4.63 -15.02 -6.35
N LYS A 225 5.29 -14.19 -7.15
CA LYS A 225 6.02 -13.02 -6.65
C LYS A 225 5.08 -12.07 -5.92
N TYR A 226 3.95 -11.73 -6.53
CA TYR A 226 2.92 -10.90 -5.92
C TYR A 226 2.41 -11.47 -4.60
N ALA A 227 2.08 -12.77 -4.57
CA ALA A 227 1.63 -13.43 -3.35
C ALA A 227 2.68 -13.40 -2.22
N MET A 228 3.97 -13.55 -2.57
CA MET A 228 5.06 -13.45 -1.60
C MET A 228 5.24 -12.03 -1.06
N GLU A 229 5.16 -11.02 -1.91
CA GLU A 229 5.27 -9.61 -1.53
C GLU A 229 4.10 -9.22 -0.63
N TYR A 230 2.88 -9.57 -1.01
CA TYR A 230 1.67 -9.35 -0.20
C TYR A 230 1.77 -10.03 1.16
N ALA A 231 2.23 -11.28 1.21
CA ALA A 231 2.40 -11.99 2.49
C ALA A 231 3.45 -11.33 3.39
N LYS A 232 4.54 -10.78 2.82
CA LYS A 232 5.56 -10.03 3.57
C LYS A 232 5.02 -8.72 4.13
N GLU A 233 4.27 -7.97 3.32
CA GLU A 233 3.67 -6.70 3.72
C GLU A 233 2.63 -6.92 4.82
N TYR A 234 1.74 -7.90 4.64
CA TYR A 234 0.75 -8.29 5.66
C TYR A 234 1.40 -8.72 6.97
N ALA A 235 2.46 -9.54 6.92
CA ALA A 235 3.19 -9.97 8.12
C ALA A 235 3.86 -8.79 8.84
N LYS A 236 4.35 -7.79 8.08
CA LYS A 236 4.94 -6.56 8.64
C LYS A 236 3.87 -5.72 9.33
N GLU A 237 2.75 -5.44 8.66
CA GLU A 237 1.62 -4.65 9.21
C GLU A 237 1.06 -5.31 10.48
N TYR A 238 0.81 -6.62 10.43
CA TYR A 238 0.33 -7.39 11.58
C TYR A 238 1.32 -7.33 12.75
N GLY A 239 2.62 -7.45 12.48
CA GLY A 239 3.66 -7.33 13.49
C GLY A 239 3.75 -5.94 14.11
N GLU A 240 3.55 -4.89 13.33
CA GLU A 240 3.51 -3.50 13.80
C GLU A 240 2.26 -3.22 14.65
N GLU A 241 1.12 -3.77 14.27
CA GLU A 241 -0.13 -3.66 15.03
C GLU A 241 -0.03 -4.35 16.39
N GLN A 242 0.46 -5.59 16.44
CA GLN A 242 0.68 -6.35 17.66
C GLN A 242 1.65 -5.62 18.61
N ARG A 243 2.73 -5.05 18.07
CA ARG A 243 3.68 -4.25 18.86
C ARG A 243 3.04 -2.99 19.43
N ARG A 244 2.19 -2.30 18.64
CA ARG A 244 1.47 -1.10 19.08
C ARG A 244 0.45 -1.43 20.19
N GLU A 245 -0.26 -2.54 20.06
CA GLU A 245 -1.21 -3.01 21.10
C GLU A 245 -0.46 -3.42 22.38
N GLY A 246 0.61 -4.19 22.25
CA GLY A 246 1.46 -4.55 23.39
C GLY A 246 2.04 -3.34 24.13
N MET A 247 2.48 -2.32 23.39
CA MET A 247 2.96 -1.07 23.97
C MET A 247 1.86 -0.31 24.71
N LYS A 248 0.65 -0.22 24.16
CA LYS A 248 -0.51 0.41 24.82
C LYS A 248 -0.88 -0.32 26.11
N ALA A 249 -0.91 -1.65 26.07
CA ALA A 249 -1.21 -2.47 27.25
C ALA A 249 -0.11 -2.27 28.33
N GLY A 250 1.17 -2.28 27.94
CA GLY A 250 2.29 -2.05 28.86
C GLY A 250 2.26 -0.68 29.52
N ILE A 251 1.94 0.39 28.76
CA ILE A 251 1.80 1.75 29.29
C ILE A 251 0.65 1.79 30.30
N LYS A 252 -0.51 1.22 29.96
CA LYS A 252 -1.68 1.18 30.84
C LYS A 252 -1.37 0.48 32.16
N THR A 253 -0.80 -0.71 32.10
CA THR A 253 -0.38 -1.47 33.29
C THR A 253 0.66 -0.71 34.12
N GLY A 254 1.64 -0.09 33.45
CA GLY A 254 2.67 0.72 34.11
C GLY A 254 2.07 1.93 34.86
N ILE A 255 1.11 2.62 34.26
CA ILE A 255 0.41 3.73 34.92
C ILE A 255 -0.42 3.24 36.12
N GLU A 256 -1.20 2.18 35.96
CA GLU A 256 -2.01 1.59 37.03
C GLU A 256 -1.16 1.16 38.23
N THR A 257 -0.08 0.43 37.95
CA THR A 257 0.89 0.00 39.00
C THR A 257 1.58 1.19 39.65
N GLY A 258 1.97 2.19 38.86
CA GLY A 258 2.62 3.41 39.37
C GLY A 258 1.71 4.23 40.28
N ILE A 259 0.43 4.37 39.92
CA ILE A 259 -0.56 5.04 40.75
C ILE A 259 -0.79 4.28 42.06
N GLU A 260 -0.99 2.98 42.00
CA GLU A 260 -1.20 2.15 43.20
C GLU A 260 -0.02 2.19 44.15
N THR A 261 1.20 2.03 43.61
CA THR A 261 2.44 2.14 44.38
C THR A 261 2.61 3.53 44.98
N GLY A 262 2.30 4.59 44.21
CA GLY A 262 2.35 5.97 44.68
C GLY A 262 1.37 6.25 45.83
N ILE A 263 0.15 5.76 45.74
CA ILE A 263 -0.87 5.89 46.79
C ILE A 263 -0.41 5.16 48.07
N GLN A 264 0.09 3.93 47.93
CA GLN A 264 0.57 3.16 49.10
C GLN A 264 1.78 3.82 49.76
N THR A 265 2.73 4.30 48.96
CA THR A 265 3.90 5.01 49.47
C THR A 265 3.54 6.32 50.13
N GLY A 266 2.62 7.11 49.52
CA GLY A 266 2.13 8.35 50.09
C GLY A 266 1.41 8.15 51.42
N ARG A 267 0.50 7.15 51.49
CA ARG A 267 -0.18 6.78 52.75
C ARG A 267 0.78 6.34 53.85
N ARG A 268 1.80 5.57 53.48
CA ARG A 268 2.83 5.12 54.42
C ARG A 268 3.65 6.30 54.95
N THR A 269 4.08 7.21 54.08
CA THR A 269 4.79 8.43 54.44
C THR A 269 4.00 9.33 55.36
N GLU A 270 2.71 9.55 55.06
CA GLU A 270 1.80 10.34 55.91
C GLU A 270 1.66 9.77 57.32
N ILE A 271 1.55 8.45 57.45
CA ILE A 271 1.44 7.78 58.76
C ILE A 271 2.74 7.87 59.52
N PHE A 272 3.90 7.73 58.88
CA PHE A 272 5.22 7.88 59.49
C PHE A 272 5.42 9.31 60.03
N LEU A 273 5.05 10.32 59.23
CA LEU A 273 5.09 11.71 59.70
C LEU A 273 4.17 11.96 60.89
N SER A 274 2.94 11.49 60.85
CA SER A 274 1.99 11.63 61.96
C SER A 274 2.48 10.94 63.26
N VAL A 275 3.23 9.86 63.14
CA VAL A 275 3.84 9.21 64.32
C VAL A 275 5.05 10.00 64.78
N GLN A 276 5.89 10.46 63.91
CA GLN A 276 7.09 11.28 64.24
C GLN A 276 6.68 12.60 64.95
N ASP A 277 5.58 13.25 64.44
CA ASP A 277 5.08 14.53 64.98
C ASP A 277 4.24 14.38 66.24
N GLY A 278 3.95 13.13 66.66
CA GLY A 278 3.19 12.83 67.90
C GLY A 278 1.70 12.82 67.75
N ASP A 279 1.16 12.96 66.54
CA ASP A 279 -0.30 12.90 66.27
C ASP A 279 -0.83 11.49 66.42
N TYR A 280 -0.05 10.48 66.14
CA TYR A 280 -0.35 9.06 66.34
C TYR A 280 0.70 8.40 67.25
N SER A 281 0.21 7.47 68.08
CA SER A 281 1.16 6.54 68.74
C SER A 281 1.70 5.52 67.72
N VAL A 282 2.86 4.94 68.03
CA VAL A 282 3.48 3.86 67.22
C VAL A 282 2.52 2.72 66.99
N ASN A 283 1.81 2.29 68.04
CA ASN A 283 0.77 1.23 67.93
C ASN A 283 -0.31 1.57 66.91
N ARG A 284 -0.80 2.82 66.91
CA ARG A 284 -1.82 3.28 65.97
C ARG A 284 -1.34 3.40 64.53
N GLY A 285 -0.06 3.78 64.37
CA GLY A 285 0.59 3.80 63.09
C GLY A 285 0.70 2.40 62.47
N ALA A 286 1.17 1.44 63.29
CA ALA A 286 1.27 0.02 62.91
C ALA A 286 -0.08 -0.56 62.52
N GLU A 287 -1.14 -0.33 63.31
CA GLU A 287 -2.50 -0.76 63.01
C GLU A 287 -3.04 -0.21 61.69
N LYS A 288 -2.79 1.08 61.40
CA LYS A 288 -3.25 1.73 60.16
C LYS A 288 -2.55 1.18 58.92
N LEU A 289 -1.33 0.65 59.03
CA LEU A 289 -0.61 -0.01 57.97
C LEU A 289 -0.78 -1.54 57.94
N GLY A 290 -1.47 -2.11 58.94
CA GLY A 290 -1.74 -3.55 59.05
C GLY A 290 -0.48 -4.38 59.29
N MET A 291 0.49 -3.85 60.06
CA MET A 291 1.77 -4.51 60.38
C MET A 291 1.99 -4.57 61.91
N SER A 292 2.88 -5.42 62.35
CA SER A 292 3.29 -5.47 63.77
C SER A 292 4.03 -4.20 64.16
N VAL A 293 4.09 -3.89 65.48
CA VAL A 293 4.79 -2.72 65.99
C VAL A 293 6.29 -2.76 65.61
N ASP A 294 6.93 -3.92 65.77
CA ASP A 294 8.34 -4.12 65.45
C ASP A 294 8.62 -3.89 63.95
N GLU A 295 7.75 -4.41 63.07
CA GLU A 295 7.85 -4.20 61.61
C GLU A 295 7.64 -2.74 61.26
N PHE A 296 6.73 -2.05 61.92
CA PHE A 296 6.45 -0.64 61.70
C PHE A 296 7.66 0.23 62.09
N GLU A 297 8.20 0.06 63.31
CA GLU A 297 9.35 0.80 63.79
C GLU A 297 10.60 0.61 62.88
N LYS A 298 10.85 -0.64 62.50
CA LYS A 298 11.89 -0.96 61.55
C LYS A 298 11.67 -0.25 60.21
N SER A 299 10.48 -0.33 59.67
CA SER A 299 10.13 0.25 58.39
C SER A 299 10.18 1.78 58.40
N MET A 300 9.78 2.39 59.51
CA MET A 300 9.81 3.83 59.75
C MET A 300 11.29 4.31 59.81
N SER A 301 12.13 3.58 60.54
CA SER A 301 13.57 3.85 60.62
C SER A 301 14.31 3.68 59.29
N GLU A 302 14.05 2.59 58.54
CA GLU A 302 14.61 2.34 57.22
C GLU A 302 14.23 3.43 56.21
N ALA A 303 13.03 3.99 56.36
CA ALA A 303 12.57 5.11 55.54
C ALA A 303 13.12 6.48 55.99
N GLY A 304 13.95 6.54 57.06
CA GLY A 304 14.60 7.74 57.53
C GLY A 304 13.78 8.60 58.50
N TYR A 305 12.67 8.08 59.01
CA TYR A 305 11.82 8.78 59.99
C TYR A 305 12.21 8.41 61.42
N ARG A 306 12.09 9.38 62.32
CA ARG A 306 12.41 9.20 63.76
C ARG A 306 11.27 8.46 64.47
N VAL A 307 11.62 7.33 65.09
CA VAL A 307 10.71 6.61 66.00
C VAL A 307 10.68 7.30 67.35
N PRO A 308 9.52 7.78 67.86
CA PRO A 308 9.44 8.37 69.19
C PRO A 308 9.77 7.34 70.28
N GLU A 309 10.57 7.75 71.30
CA GLU A 309 10.78 6.91 72.45
C GLU A 309 9.45 6.73 73.23
N LEU A 310 9.11 5.48 73.56
CA LEU A 310 7.95 5.17 74.36
C LEU A 310 8.12 5.85 75.72
N ALA A 311 7.25 6.83 76.06
CA ALA A 311 7.22 7.50 77.37
C ALA A 311 6.61 6.62 78.45
#